data_e4caa639034cdd6c7e5d6a9cbd575f84
#
_entry.id   e4caa639034cdd6c7e5d6a9cbd575f84
#
_cell.length_a   1.000
_cell.length_b   1.000
_cell.length_c   1.000
_cell.angle_alpha   90.00
_cell.angle_beta   90.00
_cell.angle_gamma   90.00
#
_symmetry.space_group_name_H-M   'P 1'
#
loop_
_entity.id
_entity.type
_entity.pdbx_description
1 polymer ?
#
loop_
_entity_poly.entity_id
_entity_poly.type
_entity_poly.pdbx_seq_one_letter_code
_entity_poly.pdbx_strand_id
1 'polypeptide(L)'
;EISLEHTDVLGETLAEIAEEXXAIVRQGRPFLATWPYDNSVRKVIERTVRDHDNAWWWRGDRRRGFKFSHAVKPFRPLSDKTWYDGWMTYQQEAYLLASSALHIMGEWKAEEACDQLAPTHTNWPGRMQWIDYKGTPMLLDCAHXPSGMARACEQIRFQKTRDMSPMPGVVVVGATEQKDLQNFLQPLVELIVEGAIRYVFVTQPPEGRKEVVDCHELADELRVQGTDAEIKAIESVEESLDAALAISVELDEELPQPVLCIGSIYLVGAILQQVDEEGXVELQXILITPKGEDGVDPVA
;
A
#
# COMPACT_ATOMS: atom_id res chain seq x y z
N GLU A 1 -9.50 -3.37 -4.14
CA GLU A 1 -10.61 -3.44 -3.18
C GLU A 1 -11.50 -2.21 -3.35
N ILE A 2 -12.84 -2.41 -3.24
CA ILE A 2 -13.81 -1.32 -3.26
C ILE A 2 -14.04 -0.86 -1.82
N SER A 3 -13.87 0.43 -1.57
CA SER A 3 -14.01 1.04 -0.27
C SER A 3 -14.74 2.38 -0.40
N LEU A 4 -15.16 2.95 0.71
CA LEU A 4 -15.84 4.27 0.72
C LEU A 4 -14.81 5.37 0.51
N GLU A 5 -14.44 5.58 -0.75
CA GLU A 5 -13.50 6.61 -1.20
C GLU A 5 -14.11 7.42 -2.32
N HIS A 6 -13.77 8.70 -2.40
CA HIS A 6 -14.28 9.62 -3.42
C HIS A 6 -15.82 9.63 -3.46
N THR A 7 -16.43 9.58 -2.28
CA THR A 7 -17.91 9.48 -2.16
C THR A 7 -18.65 10.67 -2.79
N ASP A 8 -17.98 11.79 -2.94
CA ASP A 8 -18.54 13.01 -3.60
C ASP A 8 -18.76 12.81 -5.11
N VAL A 9 -18.07 11.83 -5.70
CA VAL A 9 -18.07 11.62 -7.16
C VAL A 9 -18.62 10.23 -7.50
N LEU A 10 -18.22 9.20 -6.76
CA LEU A 10 -18.50 7.80 -7.12
C LEU A 10 -19.77 7.25 -6.47
N GLY A 11 -20.27 7.90 -5.42
CA GLY A 11 -21.49 7.44 -4.73
C GLY A 11 -21.28 7.27 -3.23
N GLU A 12 -22.37 7.26 -2.49
CA GLU A 12 -22.39 7.23 -1.03
C GLU A 12 -22.31 5.82 -0.44
N THR A 13 -22.50 4.79 -1.29
CA THR A 13 -22.50 3.39 -0.85
C THR A 13 -21.47 2.57 -1.62
N LEU A 14 -21.04 1.47 -1.02
CA LEU A 14 -20.13 0.52 -1.68
C LEU A 14 -20.73 -0.03 -2.99
N ALA A 15 -22.03 -0.19 -3.05
CA ALA A 15 -22.72 -0.68 -4.26
C ALA A 15 -22.63 0.36 -5.40
N GLU A 16 -22.91 1.62 -5.11
CA GLU A 16 -22.78 2.71 -6.09
C GLU A 16 -21.36 2.84 -6.61
N ILE A 17 -20.38 2.83 -5.70
CA ILE A 17 -18.97 2.86 -6.07
C ILE A 17 -18.62 1.64 -6.94
N ALA A 18 -19.16 0.46 -6.61
CA ALA A 18 -18.95 -0.75 -7.42
C ALA A 18 -19.53 -0.59 -8.83
N GLU A 19 -20.68 0.05 -8.97
CA GLU A 19 -21.28 0.33 -10.30
C GLU A 19 -20.36 1.20 -11.17
N GLU A 20 -19.80 2.22 -10.60
CA GLU A 20 -18.79 3.03 -11.29
C GLU A 20 -17.55 2.21 -11.67
N UNK A 21 -17.08 1.42 -10.78
CA UNK A 21 -15.98 0.64 -11.01
C UNK A 21 -16.17 -0.47 -11.91
N UNK A 22 -17.20 -0.96 -12.11
CA UNK A 22 -17.65 -1.91 -12.91
C UNK A 22 -18.00 -1.47 -14.23
N ALA A 23 -18.09 -0.13 -14.61
CA ALA A 23 -18.29 0.48 -15.94
C ALA A 23 -17.15 0.15 -16.92
N ILE A 24 -16.05 -0.33 -16.45
CA ILE A 24 -14.92 -0.83 -17.26
C ILE A 24 -15.26 -2.15 -17.99
N VAL A 25 -16.24 -2.87 -17.52
CA VAL A 25 -16.63 -4.18 -18.11
C VAL A 25 -17.09 -3.98 -19.57
N ARG A 26 -16.63 -4.83 -20.46
CA ARG A 26 -16.98 -4.79 -21.89
C ARG A 26 -17.49 -6.15 -22.34
N GLN A 27 -18.52 -6.13 -23.15
CA GLN A 27 -19.12 -7.36 -23.69
C GLN A 27 -18.07 -8.22 -24.42
N GLY A 28 -18.07 -9.51 -24.11
CA GLY A 28 -17.17 -10.48 -24.74
C GLY A 28 -15.73 -10.37 -24.34
N ARG A 29 -15.40 -9.58 -23.28
CA ARG A 29 -14.04 -9.47 -22.78
C ARG A 29 -13.95 -10.01 -21.36
N PRO A 30 -12.90 -10.76 -21.01
CA PRO A 30 -12.73 -11.21 -19.63
C PRO A 30 -12.68 -10.04 -18.66
N PHE A 31 -13.27 -10.20 -17.50
CA PHE A 31 -13.19 -9.26 -16.40
C PHE A 31 -12.56 -9.95 -15.19
N LEU A 32 -11.59 -9.33 -14.59
CA LEU A 32 -10.84 -9.90 -13.49
C LEU A 32 -10.93 -9.00 -12.26
N ALA A 33 -11.28 -9.56 -11.13
CA ALA A 33 -11.38 -8.82 -9.87
C ALA A 33 -10.96 -9.69 -8.70
N THR A 34 -10.51 -9.06 -7.62
CA THR A 34 -10.34 -9.74 -6.34
C THR A 34 -11.70 -10.13 -5.78
N TRP A 35 -11.71 -11.12 -4.89
CA TRP A 35 -12.96 -11.54 -4.24
C TRP A 35 -13.53 -10.37 -3.41
N PRO A 36 -14.73 -9.91 -3.70
CA PRO A 36 -15.34 -8.84 -2.90
C PRO A 36 -15.91 -9.43 -1.62
N TYR A 37 -15.44 -8.93 -0.47
CA TYR A 37 -15.94 -9.37 0.83
C TYR A 37 -17.36 -8.85 1.09
N ASP A 38 -17.66 -7.66 0.60
CA ASP A 38 -18.98 -7.05 0.76
C ASP A 38 -19.97 -7.67 -0.23
N ASN A 39 -21.12 -8.11 0.27
CA ASN A 39 -22.15 -8.75 -0.53
C ASN A 39 -22.81 -7.82 -1.54
N SER A 40 -22.94 -6.53 -1.23
CA SER A 40 -23.53 -5.56 -2.17
C SER A 40 -22.60 -5.37 -3.37
N VAL A 41 -21.30 -5.25 -3.14
CA VAL A 41 -20.29 -5.17 -4.19
C VAL A 41 -20.32 -6.43 -5.05
N ARG A 42 -20.35 -7.60 -4.41
CA ARG A 42 -20.39 -8.88 -5.14
C ARG A 42 -21.59 -8.97 -6.07
N LYS A 43 -22.77 -8.58 -5.58
CA LYS A 43 -24.00 -8.59 -6.40
C LYS A 43 -23.90 -7.67 -7.61
N VAL A 44 -23.30 -6.49 -7.45
CA VAL A 44 -23.09 -5.56 -8.57
C VAL A 44 -22.17 -6.22 -9.60
N ILE A 45 -21.03 -6.77 -9.18
CA ILE A 45 -20.06 -7.41 -10.10
C ILE A 45 -20.73 -8.58 -10.84
N GLU A 46 -21.40 -9.47 -10.10
CA GLU A 46 -22.06 -10.64 -10.70
C GLU A 46 -23.11 -10.24 -11.73
N ARG A 47 -23.93 -9.24 -11.41
CA ARG A 47 -24.94 -8.72 -12.33
C ARG A 47 -24.29 -8.14 -13.58
N THR A 48 -23.32 -7.24 -13.41
CA THR A 48 -22.66 -6.55 -14.53
C THR A 48 -21.98 -7.55 -15.47
N VAL A 49 -21.26 -8.52 -14.92
CA VAL A 49 -20.56 -9.54 -15.73
C VAL A 49 -21.57 -10.40 -16.50
N ARG A 50 -22.66 -10.81 -15.84
CA ARG A 50 -23.73 -11.60 -16.50
C ARG A 50 -24.40 -10.81 -17.63
N ASP A 51 -24.70 -9.53 -17.40
CA ASP A 51 -25.39 -8.69 -18.36
C ASP A 51 -24.51 -8.38 -19.59
N HIS A 52 -23.19 -8.52 -19.46
CA HIS A 52 -22.23 -8.33 -20.56
C HIS A 52 -21.72 -9.64 -21.15
N ASP A 53 -22.29 -10.77 -20.75
CA ASP A 53 -21.91 -12.10 -21.23
C ASP A 53 -20.40 -12.34 -21.12
N ASN A 54 -19.81 -11.99 -19.97
CA ASN A 54 -18.38 -12.12 -19.71
C ASN A 54 -18.08 -13.29 -18.79
N ALA A 55 -16.96 -13.94 -19.03
CA ALA A 55 -16.33 -14.79 -18.04
C ALA A 55 -15.55 -13.90 -17.08
N TRP A 56 -15.68 -14.11 -15.80
CA TRP A 56 -14.93 -13.36 -14.83
C TRP A 56 -14.30 -14.27 -13.77
N TRP A 57 -13.23 -13.77 -13.19
CA TRP A 57 -12.39 -14.50 -12.28
C TRP A 57 -12.27 -13.70 -11.00
N TRP A 58 -12.31 -14.36 -9.88
CA TRP A 58 -12.07 -13.69 -8.62
C TRP A 58 -11.14 -14.51 -7.74
N ARG A 59 -10.44 -13.81 -6.90
CA ARG A 59 -9.61 -14.46 -5.90
C ARG A 59 -10.51 -15.00 -4.80
N GLY A 60 -10.42 -16.28 -4.56
CA GLY A 60 -10.98 -16.88 -3.37
C GLY A 60 -10.18 -16.48 -2.14
N ASP A 61 -10.76 -16.69 -0.97
CA ASP A 61 -10.05 -16.62 0.29
C ASP A 61 -8.81 -17.53 0.21
N ARG A 62 -7.73 -17.12 0.89
CA ARG A 62 -6.46 -17.87 0.95
C ARG A 62 -6.63 -19.36 1.29
N ARG A 63 -7.69 -19.72 2.04
CA ARG A 63 -7.99 -21.08 2.44
C ARG A 63 -8.75 -21.87 1.40
N ARG A 64 -9.41 -21.22 0.46
CA ARG A 64 -10.34 -21.84 -0.50
C ARG A 64 -9.88 -21.82 -1.95
N GLY A 65 -8.78 -21.15 -2.24
CA GLY A 65 -8.24 -21.04 -3.59
C GLY A 65 -9.13 -20.22 -4.54
N PHE A 66 -8.87 -20.35 -5.82
CA PHE A 66 -9.60 -19.60 -6.85
C PHE A 66 -10.86 -20.33 -7.27
N LYS A 67 -11.93 -19.56 -7.42
CA LYS A 67 -13.16 -20.03 -8.05
C LYS A 67 -13.38 -19.27 -9.36
N PHE A 68 -13.75 -20.00 -10.38
CA PHE A 68 -14.04 -19.43 -11.70
C PHE A 68 -15.54 -19.55 -11.96
N SER A 69 -16.15 -18.47 -12.43
CA SER A 69 -17.51 -18.55 -12.98
C SER A 69 -17.37 -18.72 -14.49
N HIS A 70 -17.79 -19.86 -14.96
CA HIS A 70 -17.74 -20.32 -16.36
C HIS A 70 -16.38 -20.82 -16.86
N ALA A 71 -16.50 -21.87 -17.60
CA ALA A 71 -15.56 -22.85 -18.11
C ALA A 71 -14.30 -22.31 -18.82
N VAL A 72 -13.38 -21.78 -18.06
CA VAL A 72 -12.02 -21.58 -18.54
C VAL A 72 -11.12 -22.55 -17.74
N LYS A 73 -10.08 -23.02 -18.36
CA LYS A 73 -9.13 -23.96 -17.75
C LYS A 73 -8.71 -23.50 -16.34
N PRO A 74 -8.65 -24.40 -15.38
CA PRO A 74 -8.31 -24.01 -14.02
C PRO A 74 -6.93 -23.36 -13.96
N PHE A 75 -6.90 -22.20 -13.34
CA PHE A 75 -5.65 -21.49 -13.07
C PHE A 75 -4.84 -22.31 -12.07
N ARG A 76 -3.56 -22.48 -12.35
CA ARG A 76 -2.66 -23.23 -11.47
C ARG A 76 -2.48 -22.43 -10.16
N PRO A 77 -2.81 -23.00 -9.01
CA PRO A 77 -2.59 -22.29 -7.76
C PRO A 77 -1.10 -22.00 -7.54
N LEU A 78 -0.77 -20.81 -7.17
CA LEU A 78 0.60 -20.40 -6.83
C LEU A 78 0.95 -20.79 -5.37
N SER A 79 0.35 -21.86 -4.87
CA SER A 79 0.33 -22.21 -3.45
C SER A 79 1.68 -22.59 -2.85
N ASP A 80 2.69 -22.83 -3.67
CA ASP A 80 3.94 -23.43 -3.17
C ASP A 80 5.14 -22.49 -3.22
N LYS A 81 4.93 -21.19 -3.41
CA LYS A 81 6.04 -20.24 -3.50
C LYS A 81 6.31 -19.54 -2.17
N THR A 82 7.41 -19.91 -1.57
CA THR A 82 7.85 -19.41 -0.26
C THR A 82 8.16 -17.89 -0.26
N TRP A 83 8.50 -17.32 -1.43
CA TRP A 83 8.79 -15.90 -1.52
C TRP A 83 7.58 -15.01 -1.21
N TYR A 84 6.38 -15.57 -1.30
CA TYR A 84 5.15 -14.87 -0.92
C TYR A 84 5.17 -14.43 0.54
N ASP A 85 5.90 -15.13 1.37
CA ASP A 85 5.86 -14.86 2.81
C ASP A 85 6.42 -13.47 3.17
N GLY A 86 7.28 -12.92 2.31
CA GLY A 86 7.83 -11.57 2.51
C GLY A 86 6.93 -10.43 2.03
N TRP A 87 5.90 -10.74 1.25
CA TRP A 87 5.05 -9.71 0.64
C TRP A 87 3.81 -9.40 1.49
N MET A 88 3.39 -8.15 1.39
CA MET A 88 2.13 -7.68 1.98
C MET A 88 0.93 -8.34 1.32
N THR A 89 -0.16 -8.46 2.05
CA THR A 89 -1.40 -9.08 1.54
C THR A 89 -1.87 -8.41 0.26
N TYR A 90 -1.88 -7.08 0.21
CA TYR A 90 -2.33 -6.37 -0.99
C TYR A 90 -1.34 -6.50 -2.15
N GLN A 91 -0.05 -6.63 -1.86
CA GLN A 91 0.96 -6.89 -2.91
C GLN A 91 0.75 -8.29 -3.50
N GLN A 92 0.46 -9.28 -2.67
CA GLN A 92 0.11 -10.63 -3.11
C GLN A 92 -1.16 -10.61 -3.97
N GLU A 93 -2.17 -9.84 -3.57
CA GLU A 93 -3.41 -9.68 -4.35
C GLU A 93 -3.13 -9.05 -5.71
N ALA A 94 -2.34 -8.00 -5.75
CA ALA A 94 -1.96 -7.32 -7.00
C ALA A 94 -1.20 -8.26 -7.93
N TYR A 95 -0.24 -9.01 -7.38
CA TYR A 95 0.51 -10.01 -8.15
C TYR A 95 -0.42 -11.08 -8.73
N LEU A 96 -1.33 -11.62 -7.92
CA LEU A 96 -2.25 -12.66 -8.36
C LEU A 96 -3.17 -12.16 -9.48
N LEU A 97 -3.62 -10.90 -9.39
CA LEU A 97 -4.40 -10.28 -10.47
C LEU A 97 -3.56 -10.14 -11.75
N ALA A 98 -2.34 -9.66 -11.63
CA ALA A 98 -1.45 -9.46 -12.79
C ALA A 98 -1.12 -10.80 -13.46
N SER A 99 -0.70 -11.79 -12.68
CA SER A 99 -0.40 -13.13 -13.17
C SER A 99 -1.62 -13.79 -13.84
N SER A 100 -2.80 -13.63 -13.22
CA SER A 100 -4.05 -14.14 -13.80
C SER A 100 -4.39 -13.45 -15.12
N ALA A 101 -4.16 -12.15 -15.21
CA ALA A 101 -4.39 -11.39 -16.44
C ALA A 101 -3.47 -11.91 -17.57
N LEU A 102 -2.17 -12.09 -17.29
CA LEU A 102 -1.21 -12.63 -18.26
C LEU A 102 -1.64 -14.04 -18.72
N HIS A 103 -2.05 -14.86 -17.79
CA HIS A 103 -2.54 -16.23 -18.09
C HIS A 103 -3.75 -16.19 -19.03
N ILE A 104 -4.74 -15.34 -18.72
CA ILE A 104 -5.96 -15.22 -19.54
C ILE A 104 -5.64 -14.68 -20.93
N MET A 105 -4.66 -13.79 -21.04
CA MET A 105 -4.20 -13.24 -22.31
C MET A 105 -3.36 -14.23 -23.14
N GLY A 106 -2.92 -15.33 -22.53
CA GLY A 106 -2.08 -16.31 -23.18
C GLY A 106 -0.60 -15.90 -23.22
N GLU A 107 -0.20 -14.97 -22.38
CA GLU A 107 1.17 -14.44 -22.33
C GLU A 107 2.04 -15.27 -21.37
N TRP A 108 2.28 -16.51 -21.75
CA TRP A 108 2.95 -17.52 -20.90
C TRP A 108 4.39 -17.14 -20.49
N LYS A 109 5.14 -16.54 -21.41
CA LYS A 109 6.52 -16.12 -21.13
C LYS A 109 6.54 -14.96 -20.12
N ALA A 110 5.62 -14.00 -20.29
CA ALA A 110 5.49 -12.88 -19.36
C ALA A 110 5.00 -13.38 -17.99
N GLU A 111 4.09 -14.34 -17.96
CA GLU A 111 3.62 -14.96 -16.70
C GLU A 111 4.79 -15.63 -15.97
N GLU A 112 5.60 -16.42 -16.68
CA GLU A 112 6.77 -17.09 -16.10
C GLU A 112 7.82 -16.09 -15.60
N ALA A 113 8.10 -15.05 -16.38
CA ALA A 113 9.00 -13.98 -15.97
C ALA A 113 8.47 -13.24 -14.74
N CYS A 114 7.16 -12.95 -14.70
CA CYS A 114 6.51 -12.33 -13.55
C CYS A 114 6.71 -13.20 -12.30
N ASP A 115 6.51 -14.51 -12.41
CA ASP A 115 6.70 -15.45 -11.31
C ASP A 115 8.13 -15.46 -10.76
N GLN A 116 9.12 -15.30 -11.64
CA GLN A 116 10.53 -15.34 -11.27
C GLN A 116 11.04 -14.01 -10.73
N LEU A 117 10.63 -12.91 -11.37
CA LEU A 117 11.24 -11.59 -11.15
C LEU A 117 10.45 -10.68 -10.20
N ALA A 118 9.13 -10.79 -10.18
CA ALA A 118 8.31 -9.86 -9.42
C ALA A 118 8.69 -9.78 -7.93
N PRO A 119 8.98 -10.91 -7.25
CA PRO A 119 9.31 -10.84 -5.82
C PRO A 119 10.56 -10.03 -5.49
N THR A 120 11.52 -9.99 -6.41
CA THR A 120 12.82 -9.36 -6.17
C THR A 120 12.99 -8.03 -6.90
N HIS A 121 12.15 -7.76 -7.90
CA HIS A 121 12.30 -6.59 -8.78
C HIS A 121 11.14 -5.60 -8.66
N THR A 122 10.04 -5.95 -7.99
CA THR A 122 8.92 -5.03 -7.81
C THR A 122 9.14 -4.21 -6.54
N ASN A 123 9.55 -2.97 -6.72
CA ASN A 123 9.71 -2.03 -5.62
C ASN A 123 9.00 -0.72 -6.01
N TRP A 124 7.70 -0.65 -5.72
CA TRP A 124 6.90 0.51 -6.10
C TRP A 124 7.06 1.63 -5.06
N PRO A 125 7.49 2.82 -5.48
CA PRO A 125 7.71 3.91 -4.52
C PRO A 125 6.49 4.19 -3.65
N GLY A 126 6.71 4.28 -2.34
CA GLY A 126 5.66 4.60 -1.39
C GLY A 126 4.59 3.53 -1.21
N ARG A 127 4.88 2.27 -1.53
CA ARG A 127 3.97 1.14 -1.25
C ARG A 127 4.68 0.13 -0.36
N MET A 128 4.64 0.38 0.96
CA MET A 128 5.38 -0.41 1.96
C MET A 128 6.85 -0.55 1.54
N GLN A 129 7.41 0.56 1.06
CA GLN A 129 8.76 0.62 0.52
C GLN A 129 9.78 0.75 1.65
N TRP A 130 10.71 -0.19 1.73
CA TRP A 130 11.85 -0.09 2.63
C TRP A 130 13.01 0.58 1.93
N ILE A 131 13.60 1.57 2.58
CA ILE A 131 14.83 2.22 2.14
C ILE A 131 15.77 2.36 3.34
N ASP A 132 17.05 2.47 3.10
CA ASP A 132 18.04 2.86 4.11
C ASP A 132 18.44 4.30 3.81
N TYR A 133 18.36 5.17 4.80
CA TYR A 133 18.74 6.57 4.64
C TYR A 133 19.60 6.99 5.84
N LYS A 134 20.86 7.34 5.57
CA LYS A 134 21.83 7.72 6.60
C LYS A 134 22.00 6.63 7.67
N GLY A 135 21.90 5.35 7.26
CA GLY A 135 22.03 4.21 8.17
C GLY A 135 20.79 3.90 8.99
N THR A 136 19.67 4.58 8.74
CA THR A 136 18.40 4.34 9.41
C THR A 136 17.42 3.65 8.43
N PRO A 137 16.87 2.49 8.81
CA PRO A 137 15.84 1.88 7.97
C PRO A 137 14.54 2.69 8.03
N MET A 138 13.97 2.98 6.87
CA MET A 138 12.73 3.73 6.75
C MET A 138 11.69 2.92 5.98
N LEU A 139 10.46 2.93 6.47
CA LEU A 139 9.30 2.32 5.79
C LEU A 139 8.37 3.43 5.30
N LEU A 140 8.18 3.50 3.99
CA LEU A 140 7.38 4.54 3.35
C LEU A 140 6.08 3.97 2.81
N ASP A 141 4.94 4.57 3.18
CA ASP A 141 3.66 4.18 2.60
C ASP A 141 2.77 5.41 2.33
N CYS A 142 2.21 5.44 1.12
CA CYS A 142 1.36 6.53 0.64
C CYS A 142 -0.11 6.42 1.07
N ALA A 143 -0.43 5.68 2.13
CA ALA A 143 -1.80 5.57 2.65
C ALA A 143 -2.35 6.97 2.93
N HIS A 144 -3.45 7.28 2.32
CA HIS A 144 -4.06 8.64 2.41
C HIS A 144 -5.58 8.62 2.47
N UNK A 145 -6.20 7.48 2.76
CA UNK A 145 -7.52 7.27 2.97
C UNK A 145 -7.68 6.43 4.19
N PRO A 146 -8.75 6.40 4.77
CA PRO A 146 -8.89 5.52 5.95
C PRO A 146 -8.63 4.03 5.65
N SER A 147 -9.16 3.53 4.57
CA SER A 147 -8.93 2.12 4.17
C SER A 147 -7.46 1.82 3.88
N GLY A 148 -6.74 2.77 3.27
CA GLY A 148 -5.30 2.63 3.02
C GLY A 148 -4.52 2.60 4.33
N MET A 149 -4.83 3.51 5.26
CA MET A 149 -4.20 3.57 6.57
C MET A 149 -4.42 2.25 7.33
N ALA A 150 -5.65 1.76 7.35
CA ALA A 150 -5.99 0.49 7.99
C ALA A 150 -5.18 -0.68 7.40
N ARG A 151 -5.10 -0.76 6.07
CA ARG A 151 -4.35 -1.81 5.37
C ARG A 151 -2.85 -1.75 5.67
N ALA A 152 -2.27 -0.55 5.62
CA ALA A 152 -0.84 -0.39 5.91
C ALA A 152 -0.52 -0.81 7.35
N CYS A 153 -1.30 -0.34 8.32
CA CYS A 153 -1.11 -0.69 9.73
C CYS A 153 -1.29 -2.18 9.97
N GLU A 154 -2.31 -2.80 9.35
CA GLU A 154 -2.53 -4.25 9.42
C GLU A 154 -1.30 -5.02 8.90
N GLN A 155 -0.71 -4.58 7.81
CA GLN A 155 0.45 -5.24 7.23
C GLN A 155 1.69 -5.12 8.10
N ILE A 156 1.90 -3.97 8.74
CA ILE A 156 3.01 -3.79 9.68
C ILE A 156 2.86 -4.76 10.85
N ARG A 157 1.65 -4.88 11.43
CA ARG A 157 1.35 -5.86 12.47
C ARG A 157 1.62 -7.29 12.03
N PHE A 158 1.18 -7.62 10.82
CA PHE A 158 1.34 -8.96 10.24
C PHE A 158 2.83 -9.32 10.11
N GLN A 159 3.66 -8.40 9.62
CA GLN A 159 5.10 -8.62 9.47
C GLN A 159 5.77 -8.83 10.83
N LYS A 160 5.39 -8.05 11.83
CA LYS A 160 5.90 -8.21 13.20
C LYS A 160 5.54 -9.59 13.75
N THR A 161 4.28 -10.02 13.63
CA THR A 161 3.84 -11.31 14.19
C THR A 161 4.52 -12.49 13.55
N ARG A 162 5.09 -12.32 12.36
CA ARG A 162 5.86 -13.36 11.67
C ARG A 162 7.37 -13.19 11.81
N ASP A 163 7.79 -12.22 12.58
CA ASP A 163 9.21 -11.92 12.80
C ASP A 163 9.94 -11.57 11.48
N MET A 164 9.23 -10.97 10.54
CA MET A 164 9.75 -10.69 9.20
C MET A 164 10.35 -9.29 9.08
N SER A 165 9.91 -8.36 9.94
CA SER A 165 10.41 -6.99 9.96
C SER A 165 10.33 -6.43 11.36
N PRO A 166 11.27 -5.58 11.75
CA PRO A 166 11.16 -4.90 13.04
C PRO A 166 9.98 -3.92 13.04
N MET A 167 9.40 -3.71 14.20
CA MET A 167 8.37 -2.70 14.40
C MET A 167 9.00 -1.31 14.30
N PRO A 168 8.39 -0.34 13.63
CA PRO A 168 8.88 1.03 13.68
C PRO A 168 8.97 1.55 15.11
N GLY A 169 10.04 2.25 15.42
CA GLY A 169 10.22 2.91 16.73
C GLY A 169 9.77 4.37 16.72
N VAL A 170 9.70 4.96 15.53
CA VAL A 170 9.37 6.37 15.29
C VAL A 170 8.41 6.46 14.12
N VAL A 171 7.46 7.41 14.18
CA VAL A 171 6.51 7.68 13.08
C VAL A 171 6.68 9.13 12.63
N VAL A 172 6.68 9.35 11.32
CA VAL A 172 6.48 10.66 10.68
C VAL A 172 5.14 10.58 9.94
N VAL A 173 4.20 11.44 10.28
CA VAL A 173 2.86 11.43 9.69
C VAL A 173 2.44 12.83 9.25
N GLY A 174 1.80 12.89 8.08
CA GLY A 174 1.19 14.11 7.58
C GLY A 174 0.01 13.76 6.67
N ALA A 175 -1.01 14.58 6.63
CA ALA A 175 -2.25 14.25 5.93
C ALA A 175 -2.75 15.38 5.05
N THR A 176 -3.46 15.03 3.99
CA THR A 176 -4.34 15.95 3.27
C THR A 176 -5.77 15.82 3.84
N GLU A 177 -6.60 16.79 3.54
CA GLU A 177 -7.97 16.89 4.05
C GLU A 177 -8.72 15.55 4.07
N GLN A 178 -9.29 15.24 5.22
CA GLN A 178 -10.07 14.03 5.48
C GLN A 178 -11.50 14.43 5.90
N LYS A 179 -12.50 13.72 5.39
CA LYS A 179 -13.88 13.90 5.87
C LYS A 179 -14.05 13.52 7.33
N ASP A 180 -13.24 12.58 7.79
CA ASP A 180 -13.27 12.06 9.16
C ASP A 180 -11.82 11.77 9.55
N LEU A 181 -11.19 12.78 10.15
CA LEU A 181 -9.77 12.71 10.54
C LEU A 181 -9.57 11.67 11.66
N GLN A 182 -10.53 11.55 12.56
CA GLN A 182 -10.49 10.55 13.65
C GLN A 182 -10.43 9.13 13.06
N ASN A 183 -11.33 8.81 12.16
CA ASN A 183 -11.39 7.50 11.52
C ASN A 183 -10.14 7.21 10.67
N PHE A 184 -9.58 8.24 10.03
CA PHE A 184 -8.34 8.11 9.26
C PHE A 184 -7.17 7.73 10.16
N LEU A 185 -7.05 8.36 11.33
CA LEU A 185 -5.91 8.17 12.24
C LEU A 185 -6.05 6.94 13.15
N GLN A 186 -7.27 6.45 13.39
CA GLN A 186 -7.52 5.37 14.36
C GLN A 186 -6.61 4.15 14.16
N PRO A 187 -6.43 3.61 12.93
CA PRO A 187 -5.55 2.44 12.75
C PRO A 187 -4.08 2.75 13.10
N LEU A 188 -3.63 3.97 12.86
CA LEU A 188 -2.27 4.39 13.20
C LEU A 188 -2.12 4.51 14.73
N VAL A 189 -3.11 5.08 15.41
CA VAL A 189 -3.12 5.17 16.88
C VAL A 189 -3.02 3.75 17.49
N GLU A 190 -3.84 2.84 16.99
CA GLU A 190 -3.80 1.44 17.44
C GLU A 190 -2.41 0.83 17.22
N LEU A 191 -1.80 1.07 16.06
CA LEU A 191 -0.45 0.58 15.76
C LEU A 191 0.58 1.18 16.73
N ILE A 192 0.48 2.48 17.04
CA ILE A 192 1.37 3.18 17.96
C ILE A 192 1.29 2.54 19.35
N VAL A 193 0.07 2.33 19.86
CA VAL A 193 -0.15 1.74 21.18
C VAL A 193 0.35 0.29 21.24
N GLU A 194 -0.06 -0.53 20.27
CA GLU A 194 0.32 -1.96 20.21
C GLU A 194 1.82 -2.15 19.97
N GLY A 195 2.42 -1.27 19.18
CA GLY A 195 3.84 -1.32 18.84
C GLY A 195 4.73 -0.71 19.91
N ALA A 196 4.14 -0.07 20.93
CA ALA A 196 4.86 0.70 21.95
C ALA A 196 5.75 1.78 21.30
N ILE A 197 5.28 2.39 20.23
CA ILE A 197 5.98 3.45 19.51
C ILE A 197 5.96 4.70 20.41
N ARG A 198 7.14 5.26 20.70
CA ARG A 198 7.26 6.33 21.67
C ARG A 198 7.29 7.73 21.08
N TYR A 199 7.59 7.87 19.80
CA TYR A 199 7.77 9.18 19.17
C TYR A 199 6.99 9.28 17.87
N VAL A 200 6.21 10.35 17.76
CA VAL A 200 5.43 10.67 16.56
C VAL A 200 5.74 12.11 16.15
N PHE A 201 6.28 12.28 14.98
CA PHE A 201 6.51 13.59 14.37
C PHE A 201 5.39 13.84 13.37
N VAL A 202 4.65 14.91 13.61
CA VAL A 202 3.52 15.30 12.75
C VAL A 202 3.98 16.47 11.90
N THR A 203 3.85 16.33 10.56
CA THR A 203 4.36 17.35 9.65
C THR A 203 3.30 17.76 8.63
N GLN A 204 3.59 18.80 7.87
CA GLN A 204 2.68 19.34 6.88
C GLN A 204 3.17 18.97 5.48
N PRO A 205 2.51 18.03 4.80
CA PRO A 205 2.91 17.69 3.42
C PRO A 205 2.86 18.90 2.50
N PRO A 206 3.62 18.92 1.41
CA PRO A 206 3.44 19.96 0.39
C PRO A 206 2.01 19.99 -0.15
N GLU A 207 1.57 21.15 -0.58
CA GLU A 207 0.25 21.33 -1.18
C GLU A 207 0.08 20.43 -2.42
N GLY A 208 -1.11 19.93 -2.60
CA GLY A 208 -1.48 19.07 -3.71
C GLY A 208 -2.88 19.36 -4.20
N ARG A 209 -3.59 18.32 -4.65
CA ARG A 209 -4.98 18.47 -5.14
C ARG A 209 -5.98 18.78 -4.04
N LYS A 210 -5.68 18.39 -2.82
CA LYS A 210 -6.50 18.64 -1.64
C LYS A 210 -5.73 19.52 -0.69
N GLU A 211 -6.43 20.27 0.12
CA GLU A 211 -5.83 21.06 1.18
C GLU A 211 -5.06 20.12 2.15
N VAL A 212 -4.04 20.64 2.77
CA VAL A 212 -3.28 19.89 3.77
C VAL A 212 -3.90 20.10 5.13
N VAL A 213 -3.86 19.07 5.97
CA VAL A 213 -4.26 19.22 7.38
C VAL A 213 -3.11 19.91 8.11
N ASP A 214 -3.43 20.94 8.86
CA ASP A 214 -2.44 21.64 9.70
C ASP A 214 -1.80 20.64 10.66
N CYS A 215 -0.47 20.66 10.79
CA CYS A 215 0.24 19.68 11.60
C CYS A 215 -0.12 19.77 13.09
N HIS A 216 -0.49 20.95 13.60
CA HIS A 216 -0.94 21.08 15.00
C HIS A 216 -2.33 20.48 15.19
N GLU A 217 -3.25 20.69 14.24
CA GLU A 217 -4.57 20.04 14.26
C GLU A 217 -4.43 18.52 14.23
N LEU A 218 -3.58 18.00 13.36
CA LEU A 218 -3.33 16.56 13.23
C LEU A 218 -2.73 16.00 14.55
N ALA A 219 -1.78 16.73 15.14
CA ALA A 219 -1.16 16.35 16.41
C ALA A 219 -2.16 16.33 17.57
N ASP A 220 -3.05 17.33 17.61
CA ASP A 220 -4.08 17.41 18.64
C ASP A 220 -5.08 16.24 18.51
N GLU A 221 -5.45 15.87 17.29
CA GLU A 221 -6.33 14.71 17.08
C GLU A 221 -5.66 13.41 17.57
N LEU A 222 -4.36 13.23 17.28
CA LEU A 222 -3.62 12.07 17.79
C LEU A 222 -3.59 12.03 19.34
N ARG A 223 -3.40 13.18 19.98
CA ARG A 223 -3.41 13.28 21.45
C ARG A 223 -4.78 12.94 22.03
N VAL A 224 -5.84 13.43 21.40
CA VAL A 224 -7.23 13.16 21.85
C VAL A 224 -7.55 11.66 21.78
N GLN A 225 -7.02 10.97 20.77
CA GLN A 225 -7.25 9.52 20.62
C GLN A 225 -6.45 8.67 21.62
N GLY A 226 -5.57 9.29 22.41
CA GLY A 226 -5.02 8.65 23.61
C GLY A 226 -3.82 7.73 23.38
N THR A 227 -2.76 8.25 22.78
CA THR A 227 -1.48 7.54 22.78
C THR A 227 -0.58 8.04 23.91
N ASP A 228 0.31 7.20 24.40
CA ASP A 228 1.35 7.58 25.36
C ASP A 228 2.62 8.09 24.62
N ALA A 229 2.57 8.15 23.31
CA ALA A 229 3.70 8.61 22.49
C ALA A 229 3.96 10.12 22.69
N GLU A 230 5.20 10.52 22.63
CA GLU A 230 5.59 11.93 22.54
C GLU A 230 5.29 12.43 21.14
N ILE A 231 4.33 13.36 21.02
CA ILE A 231 3.85 13.88 19.74
C ILE A 231 4.42 15.29 19.54
N LYS A 232 5.20 15.47 18.45
CA LYS A 232 5.79 16.77 18.08
C LYS A 232 5.28 17.21 16.71
N ALA A 233 4.68 18.40 16.65
CA ALA A 233 4.30 19.03 15.39
C ALA A 233 5.46 19.85 14.86
N ILE A 234 5.93 19.55 13.65
CA ILE A 234 7.00 20.26 12.95
C ILE A 234 6.53 20.46 11.51
N GLU A 235 6.25 21.71 11.15
CA GLU A 235 5.66 22.03 9.84
C GLU A 235 6.51 21.52 8.68
N SER A 236 7.82 21.74 8.72
CA SER A 236 8.75 21.33 7.66
C SER A 236 8.92 19.81 7.61
N VAL A 237 8.69 19.20 6.45
CA VAL A 237 8.93 17.78 6.23
C VAL A 237 10.39 17.43 6.47
N GLU A 238 11.32 18.27 5.96
CA GLU A 238 12.75 18.08 6.13
C GLU A 238 13.15 18.06 7.61
N GLU A 239 12.75 19.09 8.36
CA GLU A 239 13.07 19.19 9.79
C GLU A 239 12.42 18.04 10.59
N SER A 240 11.20 17.66 10.22
CA SER A 240 10.47 16.57 10.86
C SER A 240 11.19 15.23 10.63
N LEU A 241 11.65 14.98 9.41
CA LEU A 241 12.38 13.76 9.08
C LEU A 241 13.73 13.74 9.81
N ASP A 242 14.48 14.84 9.80
CA ASP A 242 15.77 14.93 10.51
C ASP A 242 15.62 14.67 12.01
N ALA A 243 14.56 15.23 12.63
CA ALA A 243 14.26 14.98 14.04
C ALA A 243 13.92 13.50 14.29
N ALA A 244 13.15 12.89 13.41
CA ALA A 244 12.80 11.47 13.52
C ALA A 244 14.03 10.56 13.41
N LEU A 245 14.92 10.87 12.46
CA LEU A 245 16.18 10.12 12.29
C LEU A 245 17.08 10.25 13.51
N ALA A 246 17.19 11.44 14.09
CA ALA A 246 17.99 11.66 15.30
C ALA A 246 17.47 10.82 16.48
N ILE A 247 16.16 10.81 16.68
CA ILE A 247 15.52 9.99 17.73
C ILE A 247 15.72 8.49 17.45
N SER A 248 15.60 8.06 16.20
CA SER A 248 15.83 6.66 15.81
C SER A 248 17.21 6.17 16.29
N VAL A 249 18.23 6.97 16.05
CA VAL A 249 19.62 6.65 16.47
C VAL A 249 19.75 6.71 18.01
N GLU A 250 19.12 7.70 18.66
CA GLU A 250 19.13 7.79 20.14
C GLU A 250 18.50 6.59 20.81
N LEU A 251 17.47 5.99 20.19
CA LEU A 251 16.80 4.80 20.72
C LEU A 251 17.70 3.57 20.69
N ASP A 252 18.51 3.44 19.65
CA ASP A 252 19.50 2.36 19.56
C ASP A 252 20.61 2.79 18.59
N GLU A 253 21.77 3.11 19.11
CA GLU A 253 22.91 3.63 18.34
C GLU A 253 23.52 2.56 17.41
N GLU A 254 23.46 1.29 17.81
CA GLU A 254 24.02 0.20 17.00
C GLU A 254 23.06 -0.28 15.92
N LEU A 255 21.76 -0.21 16.20
CA LEU A 255 20.71 -0.65 15.27
C LEU A 255 19.55 0.35 15.32
N PRO A 256 19.65 1.47 14.58
CA PRO A 256 18.61 2.51 14.62
C PRO A 256 17.21 1.93 14.40
N GLN A 257 16.26 2.41 15.20
CA GLN A 257 14.88 1.94 15.14
C GLN A 257 14.23 2.41 13.82
N PRO A 258 13.50 1.54 13.12
CA PRO A 258 12.91 1.96 11.85
C PRO A 258 11.96 3.16 11.99
N VAL A 259 11.98 4.04 10.99
CA VAL A 259 11.08 5.20 10.91
C VAL A 259 9.98 4.90 9.90
N LEU A 260 8.72 4.94 10.35
CA LEU A 260 7.55 4.82 9.47
C LEU A 260 7.13 6.21 8.99
N CYS A 261 7.08 6.41 7.67
CA CYS A 261 6.58 7.65 7.05
C CYS A 261 5.28 7.34 6.32
N ILE A 262 4.16 7.97 6.75
CA ILE A 262 2.83 7.55 6.30
C ILE A 262 1.83 8.72 6.34
N GLY A 263 0.77 8.64 5.55
CA GLY A 263 -0.40 9.52 5.65
C GLY A 263 -0.70 10.36 4.42
N SER A 264 0.26 10.49 3.51
CA SER A 264 0.05 11.28 2.30
C SER A 264 1.03 10.89 1.20
N ILE A 265 0.53 10.86 -0.04
CA ILE A 265 1.39 10.67 -1.21
C ILE A 265 2.36 11.86 -1.37
N TYR A 266 1.93 13.06 -0.98
CA TYR A 266 2.77 14.27 -1.08
C TYR A 266 3.88 14.25 -0.03
N LEU A 267 3.58 13.75 1.18
CA LEU A 267 4.59 13.55 2.22
C LEU A 267 5.69 12.59 1.75
N VAL A 268 5.27 11.41 1.26
CA VAL A 268 6.22 10.39 0.80
C VAL A 268 7.02 10.91 -0.39
N GLY A 269 6.37 11.65 -1.30
CA GLY A 269 7.06 12.28 -2.44
C GLY A 269 8.13 13.27 -2.00
N ALA A 270 7.84 14.13 -1.01
CA ALA A 270 8.81 15.09 -0.47
C ALA A 270 9.99 14.38 0.19
N ILE A 271 9.71 13.33 0.96
CA ILE A 271 10.76 12.53 1.61
C ILE A 271 11.64 11.84 0.55
N LEU A 272 11.05 11.23 -0.47
CA LEU A 272 11.81 10.59 -1.54
C LEU A 272 12.68 11.60 -2.30
N GLN A 273 12.17 12.82 -2.52
CA GLN A 273 12.93 13.89 -3.16
C GLN A 273 14.15 14.28 -2.30
N GLN A 274 13.97 14.46 -1.00
CA GLN A 274 15.06 14.78 -0.08
C GLN A 274 16.14 13.68 -0.09
N VAL A 275 15.72 12.43 -0.04
CA VAL A 275 16.62 11.26 -0.05
C VAL A 275 17.39 11.19 -1.39
N ASP A 276 16.72 11.46 -2.51
CA ASP A 276 17.32 11.45 -3.85
C ASP A 276 18.34 12.58 -4.03
N GLU A 277 18.02 13.78 -3.58
CA GLU A 277 18.91 14.95 -3.67
C GLU A 277 20.23 14.73 -2.92
N GLU A 278 20.21 13.95 -1.86
CA GLU A 278 21.41 13.57 -1.11
C GLU A 278 22.13 12.34 -1.68
N GLY A 279 21.64 11.77 -2.81
CA GLY A 279 22.23 10.60 -3.47
C GLY A 279 22.08 9.25 -2.77
N UNK A 280 21.12 9.24 -2.13
CA UNK A 280 20.91 8.16 -1.33
C UNK A 280 20.22 7.03 -1.91
N VAL A 281 19.42 7.40 -2.69
CA VAL A 281 18.63 6.40 -3.42
C VAL A 281 18.51 6.84 -4.88
N GLU A 282 18.90 5.99 -5.79
CA GLU A 282 18.60 6.22 -7.20
C GLU A 282 17.14 5.84 -7.46
N LEU A 283 16.25 6.81 -7.42
CA LEU A 283 14.82 6.58 -7.72
C LEU A 283 14.63 6.01 -9.13
N GLN A 284 15.51 6.34 -10.05
CA GLN A 284 15.52 5.76 -11.40
C GLN A 284 15.75 4.25 -11.40
N UNK A 285 16.34 3.88 -10.66
CA UNK A 285 16.60 2.53 -10.49
C UNK A 285 15.47 1.73 -9.99
N ILE A 286 14.78 2.43 -9.31
CA ILE A 286 13.57 1.81 -8.82
C ILE A 286 12.55 1.60 -9.96
N LEU A 287 12.52 2.52 -10.88
CA LEU A 287 11.56 2.54 -11.99
C LEU A 287 12.06 1.87 -13.28
N ILE A 288 13.33 1.56 -13.35
CA ILE A 288 13.91 0.90 -14.54
C ILE A 288 13.88 -0.61 -14.34
N THR A 289 13.20 -1.31 -15.22
CA THR A 289 13.30 -2.76 -15.32
C THR A 289 14.77 -3.11 -15.59
N PRO A 290 15.41 -3.95 -14.79
CA PRO A 290 16.81 -4.29 -15.05
C PRO A 290 16.95 -4.86 -16.45
N LYS A 291 17.80 -4.26 -17.25
CA LYS A 291 18.21 -4.89 -18.51
C LYS A 291 18.91 -6.18 -18.13
N GLY A 292 18.54 -7.26 -18.77
CA GLY A 292 19.26 -8.53 -18.61
C GLY A 292 20.75 -8.29 -18.83
N GLU A 293 21.60 -9.11 -18.24
CA GLU A 293 23.05 -9.00 -18.34
C GLU A 293 23.54 -8.93 -19.81
N ASP A 294 22.70 -9.39 -20.74
CA ASP A 294 23.00 -9.40 -22.17
C ASP A 294 22.42 -8.18 -22.92
N GLY A 295 21.89 -7.21 -22.25
CA GLY A 295 21.35 -6.00 -22.87
C GLY A 295 20.07 -6.21 -23.68
N VAL A 296 19.44 -7.37 -23.58
CA VAL A 296 18.19 -7.67 -24.28
C VAL A 296 17.01 -7.32 -23.39
N ASP A 297 16.08 -6.55 -23.92
CA ASP A 297 14.84 -6.19 -23.23
C ASP A 297 14.04 -7.48 -22.98
N PRO A 298 13.74 -7.85 -21.72
CA PRO A 298 13.01 -9.09 -21.44
C PRO A 298 11.56 -9.10 -21.93
N VAL A 299 11.09 -8.00 -22.51
CA VAL A 299 9.70 -7.87 -22.99
C VAL A 299 9.65 -7.68 -24.53
N ALA A 300 10.74 -7.90 -25.26
CA ALA A 300 10.73 -7.84 -26.72
C ALA A 300 10.25 -9.18 -27.34
#